data_d5810be7c255d75c3b4366753de85e8f
#
_entry.id   d5810be7c255d75c3b4366753de85e8f
#
_cell.length_a   1.000
_cell.length_b   1.000
_cell.length_c   1.000
_cell.angle_alpha   90.00
_cell.angle_beta   90.00
_cell.angle_gamma   90.00
#
_symmetry.space_group_name_H-M   'P 1'
#
loop_
_entity.id
_entity.type
_entity.pdbx_description
1 polymer ?
#
loop_
_entity_poly.entity_id
_entity_poly.type
_entity_poly.pdbx_seq_one_letter_code
_entity_poly.pdbx_strand_id
1 'polypeptide(L)'
;MLSLTIHNLEKVTLVRCAGRITADCGNVLRNGVIAHVHTSAVVLDLGDVSALDAAGLGILVVLWRWADATGKELKLLNLTPRVEQLLELTKLRSAFEVCSVRDMLDLLCRLSDRAPQSTEATAPAYLAVSAVANERGQHIEG
;
A
#
# COMPACT_ATOMS: atom_id res chain seq x y z
N MET A 1 -15.12 8.61 -5.60
CA MET A 1 -13.91 8.77 -6.40
C MET A 1 -12.70 8.27 -5.64
N LEU A 2 -11.73 7.74 -6.31
CA LEU A 2 -10.54 7.19 -5.69
C LEU A 2 -9.30 7.82 -6.30
N SER A 3 -8.41 8.30 -5.44
CA SER A 3 -7.12 8.84 -5.86
C SER A 3 -6.01 7.95 -5.35
N LEU A 4 -5.03 7.71 -6.17
CA LEU A 4 -3.85 6.95 -5.80
C LEU A 4 -2.62 7.83 -5.94
N THR A 5 -1.74 7.75 -4.96
CA THR A 5 -0.43 8.39 -5.03
C THR A 5 0.61 7.30 -4.84
N ILE A 6 1.49 7.17 -5.80
CA ILE A 6 2.44 6.06 -5.83
C ILE A 6 3.84 6.59 -5.56
N HIS A 7 4.48 6.04 -4.55
CA HIS A 7 5.83 6.42 -4.15
C HIS A 7 6.74 5.20 -4.31
N ASN A 8 7.70 5.27 -5.19
CA ASN A 8 8.65 4.18 -5.38
C ASN A 8 9.85 4.40 -4.48
N LEU A 9 10.06 3.46 -3.57
CA LEU A 9 11.10 3.55 -2.54
C LEU A 9 12.08 2.39 -2.73
N GLU A 10 12.85 2.44 -3.78
CA GLU A 10 13.82 1.39 -4.10
C GLU A 10 13.15 0.04 -4.30
N LYS A 11 13.04 -0.78 -3.24
CA LYS A 11 12.48 -2.12 -3.36
C LYS A 11 11.06 -2.22 -2.86
N VAL A 12 10.50 -1.13 -2.42
CA VAL A 12 9.13 -1.08 -1.91
C VAL A 12 8.38 0.03 -2.64
N THR A 13 7.15 -0.24 -3.01
CA THR A 13 6.28 0.79 -3.56
C THR A 13 5.16 1.05 -2.56
N LEU A 14 5.02 2.30 -2.17
CA LEU A 14 3.94 2.71 -1.28
C LEU A 14 2.83 3.31 -2.14
N VAL A 15 1.64 2.76 -2.03
CA VAL A 15 0.47 3.25 -2.75
C VAL A 15 -0.50 3.81 -1.73
N ARG A 16 -0.67 5.12 -1.73
CA ARG A 16 -1.62 5.78 -0.85
C ARG A 16 -2.95 5.88 -1.57
N CYS A 17 -3.97 5.36 -0.92
CA CYS A 17 -5.31 5.38 -1.47
C CYS A 17 -6.16 6.39 -0.70
N ALA A 18 -6.81 7.27 -1.42
CA ALA A 18 -7.68 8.26 -0.79
C ALA A 18 -9.03 8.23 -1.49
N GLY A 19 -10.08 8.06 -0.71
CA GLY A 19 -11.43 8.05 -1.24
C GLY A 19 -12.09 6.70 -1.07
N ARG A 20 -12.83 6.28 -2.08
CA ARG A 20 -13.70 5.11 -1.98
C ARG A 20 -13.15 3.96 -2.82
N ILE A 21 -13.02 2.81 -2.21
CA ILE A 21 -12.67 1.59 -2.95
C ILE A 21 -13.97 0.79 -3.07
N THR A 22 -14.71 1.08 -4.11
CA THR A 22 -16.05 0.53 -4.31
C THR A 22 -16.17 -0.01 -5.72
N ALA A 23 -17.32 -0.57 -6.04
CA ALA A 23 -17.53 -1.22 -7.34
C ALA A 23 -17.24 -0.31 -8.51
N ASP A 24 -17.56 0.98 -8.39
CA ASP A 24 -17.39 1.93 -9.49
C ASP A 24 -15.97 2.49 -9.56
N CYS A 25 -15.17 2.36 -8.50
CA CYS A 25 -13.85 2.97 -8.45
C CYS A 25 -12.72 1.94 -8.23
N GLY A 26 -13.07 0.74 -7.83
CA GLY A 26 -12.05 -0.24 -7.42
C GLY A 26 -11.05 -0.59 -8.52
N ASN A 27 -11.48 -0.53 -9.77
CA ASN A 27 -10.57 -0.86 -10.87
C ASN A 27 -9.42 0.11 -11.01
N VAL A 28 -9.58 1.35 -10.54
CA VAL A 28 -8.49 2.31 -10.53
C VAL A 28 -7.34 1.77 -9.67
N LEU A 29 -7.67 1.23 -8.50
CA LEU A 29 -6.66 0.68 -7.62
C LEU A 29 -5.98 -0.53 -8.24
N ARG A 30 -6.78 -1.48 -8.75
CA ARG A 30 -6.21 -2.68 -9.35
C ARG A 30 -5.29 -2.35 -10.52
N ASN A 31 -5.78 -1.53 -11.44
CA ASN A 31 -5.01 -1.22 -12.63
C ASN A 31 -3.79 -0.38 -12.29
N GLY A 32 -3.92 0.54 -11.35
CA GLY A 32 -2.80 1.37 -10.95
C GLY A 32 -1.68 0.57 -10.32
N VAL A 33 -2.03 -0.35 -9.42
CA VAL A 33 -1.03 -1.17 -8.76
C VAL A 33 -0.33 -2.08 -9.77
N ILE A 34 -1.11 -2.79 -10.57
CA ILE A 34 -0.52 -3.75 -11.51
C ILE A 34 0.36 -3.05 -12.53
N ALA A 35 -0.04 -1.86 -12.97
CA ALA A 35 0.70 -1.14 -13.99
C ALA A 35 1.97 -0.48 -13.46
N HIS A 36 1.98 -0.07 -12.20
CA HIS A 36 3.05 0.79 -11.70
C HIS A 36 3.94 0.16 -10.64
N VAL A 37 3.58 -1.00 -10.10
CA VAL A 37 4.40 -1.63 -9.07
C VAL A 37 5.33 -2.64 -9.71
N HIS A 38 6.62 -2.35 -9.64
CA HIS A 38 7.65 -3.22 -10.19
C HIS A 38 8.68 -3.61 -9.14
N THR A 39 8.40 -3.32 -7.89
CA THR A 39 9.32 -3.59 -6.79
C THR A 39 8.99 -4.92 -6.14
N SER A 40 9.83 -5.36 -5.20
CA SER A 40 9.64 -6.63 -4.51
C SER A 40 8.48 -6.61 -3.53
N ALA A 41 8.08 -5.45 -3.08
CA ALA A 41 7.02 -5.32 -2.09
C ALA A 41 6.15 -4.12 -2.41
N VAL A 42 4.89 -4.22 -2.06
CA VAL A 42 3.95 -3.13 -2.21
C VAL A 42 3.20 -2.96 -0.90
N VAL A 43 3.08 -1.72 -0.45
CA VAL A 43 2.36 -1.37 0.76
C VAL A 43 1.21 -0.47 0.35
N LEU A 44 0.01 -0.88 0.70
CA LEU A 44 -1.19 -0.08 0.44
C LEU A 44 -1.55 0.68 1.70
N ASP A 45 -1.49 1.99 1.61
CA ASP A 45 -1.87 2.86 2.73
C ASP A 45 -3.35 3.18 2.59
N LEU A 46 -4.14 2.66 3.50
CA LEU A 46 -5.59 2.78 3.46
C LEU A 46 -6.12 3.78 4.48
N GLY A 47 -5.24 4.61 5.03
CA GLY A 47 -5.63 5.54 6.09
C GLY A 47 -6.65 6.58 5.64
N ASP A 48 -6.66 6.92 4.36
CA ASP A 48 -7.58 7.91 3.83
C ASP A 48 -8.71 7.28 3.02
N VAL A 49 -8.94 5.99 3.18
CA VAL A 49 -10.05 5.31 2.52
C VAL A 49 -11.32 5.59 3.30
N SER A 50 -12.28 6.21 2.65
CA SER A 50 -13.53 6.62 3.29
C SER A 50 -14.61 5.55 3.20
N ALA A 51 -14.51 4.62 2.25
CA ALA A 51 -15.51 3.58 2.09
C ALA A 51 -14.90 2.38 1.39
N LEU A 52 -15.35 1.20 1.79
CA LEU A 52 -14.93 -0.05 1.18
C LEU A 52 -16.15 -0.95 1.15
N ASP A 53 -16.56 -1.40 -0.03
CA ASP A 53 -17.68 -2.32 -0.15
C ASP A 53 -17.16 -3.72 -0.53
N ALA A 54 -18.09 -4.63 -0.75
CA ALA A 54 -17.71 -6.01 -1.08
C ALA A 54 -16.88 -6.08 -2.36
N ALA A 55 -17.20 -5.25 -3.35
CA ALA A 55 -16.44 -5.24 -4.59
C ALA A 55 -15.05 -4.70 -4.34
N GLY A 56 -14.92 -3.68 -3.50
CA GLY A 56 -13.61 -3.14 -3.14
C GLY A 56 -12.77 -4.15 -2.38
N LEU A 57 -13.42 -4.89 -1.48
CA LEU A 57 -12.72 -5.95 -0.77
C LEU A 57 -12.23 -7.00 -1.75
N GLY A 58 -13.04 -7.32 -2.77
CA GLY A 58 -12.62 -8.24 -3.81
C GLY A 58 -11.40 -7.77 -4.57
N ILE A 59 -11.30 -6.46 -4.79
CA ILE A 59 -10.13 -5.88 -5.44
C ILE A 59 -8.87 -6.10 -4.58
N LEU A 60 -8.99 -5.95 -3.27
CA LEU A 60 -7.85 -6.22 -2.39
C LEU A 60 -7.43 -7.68 -2.47
N VAL A 61 -8.38 -8.59 -2.55
CA VAL A 61 -8.07 -10.01 -2.69
C VAL A 61 -7.39 -10.29 -4.03
N VAL A 62 -7.85 -9.65 -5.10
CA VAL A 62 -7.23 -9.80 -6.41
C VAL A 62 -5.78 -9.32 -6.36
N LEU A 63 -5.53 -8.20 -5.70
CA LEU A 63 -4.16 -7.69 -5.57
C LEU A 63 -3.29 -8.61 -4.73
N TRP A 64 -3.85 -9.19 -3.68
CA TRP A 64 -3.11 -10.14 -2.86
C TRP A 64 -2.71 -11.35 -3.71
N ARG A 65 -3.63 -11.87 -4.51
CA ARG A 65 -3.33 -13.01 -5.37
C ARG A 65 -2.29 -12.65 -6.44
N TRP A 66 -2.41 -11.46 -6.99
CA TRP A 66 -1.44 -11.00 -7.97
C TRP A 66 -0.04 -10.91 -7.36
N ALA A 67 0.04 -10.37 -6.15
CA ALA A 67 1.33 -10.26 -5.48
C ALA A 67 1.91 -11.64 -5.20
N ASP A 68 1.09 -12.55 -4.70
CA ASP A 68 1.54 -13.90 -4.41
C ASP A 68 2.02 -14.60 -5.69
N ALA A 69 1.28 -14.46 -6.77
CA ALA A 69 1.62 -15.10 -8.03
C ALA A 69 2.91 -14.53 -8.64
N THR A 70 3.22 -13.27 -8.36
CA THR A 70 4.42 -12.64 -8.90
C THR A 70 5.56 -12.58 -7.91
N GLY A 71 5.42 -13.23 -6.76
CA GLY A 71 6.49 -13.29 -5.78
C GLY A 71 6.72 -12.00 -5.03
N LYS A 72 5.70 -11.18 -4.90
CA LYS A 72 5.80 -9.89 -4.20
C LYS A 72 5.14 -9.98 -2.85
N GLU A 73 5.61 -9.15 -1.92
CA GLU A 73 4.97 -9.01 -0.62
C GLU A 73 3.94 -7.89 -0.72
N LEU A 74 2.74 -8.17 -0.26
CA LEU A 74 1.69 -7.15 -0.19
C LEU A 74 1.34 -6.93 1.27
N LYS A 75 1.41 -5.69 1.71
CA LYS A 75 1.09 -5.34 3.09
C LYS A 75 0.12 -4.18 3.09
N LEU A 76 -0.69 -4.13 4.14
CA LEU A 76 -1.65 -3.04 4.34
C LEU A 76 -1.14 -2.15 5.47
N LEU A 77 -1.35 -0.85 5.34
CA LEU A 77 -0.87 0.13 6.30
C LEU A 77 -2.01 1.07 6.66
N ASN A 78 -2.08 1.45 7.92
CA ASN A 78 -3.02 2.46 8.41
C ASN A 78 -4.48 2.10 8.15
N LEU A 79 -4.89 0.90 8.54
CA LEU A 79 -6.28 0.51 8.38
C LEU A 79 -7.18 1.42 9.21
N THR A 80 -8.23 1.94 8.60
CA THR A 80 -9.25 2.64 9.38
C THR A 80 -10.04 1.59 10.16
N PRO A 81 -10.67 1.98 11.27
CA PRO A 81 -11.48 1.03 12.02
C PRO A 81 -12.54 0.36 11.19
N ARG A 82 -13.12 1.07 10.23
CA ARG A 82 -14.14 0.51 9.37
C ARG A 82 -13.58 -0.58 8.47
N VAL A 83 -12.42 -0.31 7.87
CA VAL A 83 -11.78 -1.29 7.00
C VAL A 83 -11.37 -2.52 7.80
N GLU A 84 -10.80 -2.29 8.98
CA GLU A 84 -10.39 -3.39 9.84
C GLU A 84 -11.58 -4.25 10.24
N GLN A 85 -12.69 -3.61 10.58
CA GLN A 85 -13.90 -4.34 10.95
C GLN A 85 -14.41 -5.20 9.79
N LEU A 86 -14.38 -4.66 8.59
CA LEU A 86 -14.81 -5.43 7.41
C LEU A 86 -13.91 -6.63 7.18
N LEU A 87 -12.60 -6.45 7.34
CA LEU A 87 -11.68 -7.56 7.18
C LEU A 87 -11.93 -8.65 8.22
N GLU A 88 -12.24 -8.26 9.45
CA GLU A 88 -12.53 -9.21 10.50
C GLU A 88 -13.83 -9.95 10.24
N LEU A 89 -14.85 -9.21 9.83
CA LEU A 89 -16.17 -9.83 9.56
C LEU A 89 -16.11 -10.85 8.42
N THR A 90 -15.26 -10.59 7.45
CA THR A 90 -15.12 -11.48 6.30
C THR A 90 -14.02 -12.52 6.52
N LYS A 91 -13.37 -12.49 7.68
CA LYS A 91 -12.27 -13.40 8.03
C LYS A 91 -11.08 -13.27 7.11
N LEU A 92 -10.93 -12.11 6.49
CA LEU A 92 -9.77 -11.84 5.64
C LEU A 92 -8.65 -11.16 6.38
N ARG A 93 -8.89 -10.77 7.64
CA ARG A 93 -7.88 -10.07 8.43
C ARG A 93 -6.60 -10.89 8.56
N SER A 94 -6.75 -12.21 8.70
CA SER A 94 -5.59 -13.08 8.83
C SER A 94 -4.89 -13.34 7.51
N ALA A 95 -5.57 -13.12 6.39
CA ALA A 95 -4.96 -13.33 5.08
C ALA A 95 -4.05 -12.18 4.68
N PHE A 96 -4.32 -10.98 5.17
CA PHE A 96 -3.53 -9.81 4.82
C PHE A 96 -2.55 -9.49 5.94
N GLU A 97 -1.33 -9.16 5.56
CA GLU A 97 -0.35 -8.66 6.51
C GLU A 97 -0.58 -7.17 6.68
N VAL A 98 -0.82 -6.77 7.93
CA VAL A 98 -1.02 -5.37 8.26
C VAL A 98 0.22 -4.90 8.99
N CYS A 99 0.77 -3.78 8.56
CA CYS A 99 1.97 -3.26 9.17
C CYS A 99 1.74 -1.86 9.73
N SER A 100 2.56 -1.50 10.68
CA SER A 100 2.63 -0.14 11.19
C SER A 100 3.71 0.60 10.42
N VAL A 101 3.84 1.90 10.68
CA VAL A 101 4.93 2.66 10.08
C VAL A 101 6.27 2.05 10.48
N ARG A 102 6.38 1.58 11.72
CA ARG A 102 7.61 0.94 12.17
C ARG A 102 7.89 -0.32 11.37
N ASP A 103 6.87 -1.14 11.15
CA ASP A 103 7.04 -2.35 10.36
C ASP A 103 7.46 -2.02 8.94
N MET A 104 6.95 -0.93 8.40
CA MET A 104 7.33 -0.50 7.07
C MET A 104 8.79 -0.07 7.02
N LEU A 105 9.25 0.63 8.05
CA LEU A 105 10.67 0.99 8.13
C LEU A 105 11.56 -0.25 8.23
N ASP A 106 11.13 -1.24 9.00
CA ASP A 106 11.86 -2.49 9.10
C ASP A 106 11.89 -3.19 7.74
N LEU A 107 10.79 -3.16 7.02
CA LEU A 107 10.73 -3.75 5.70
C LEU A 107 11.70 -3.06 4.75
N LEU A 108 11.75 -1.74 4.78
CA LEU A 108 12.69 -0.99 3.96
C LEU A 108 14.13 -1.36 4.28
N CYS A 109 14.45 -1.48 5.56
CA CYS A 109 15.79 -1.86 5.97
C CYS A 109 16.14 -3.27 5.54
N ARG A 110 15.17 -4.18 5.64
CA ARG A 110 15.39 -5.57 5.30
C ARG A 110 15.58 -5.76 3.79
N LEU A 111 14.82 -5.04 2.99
CA LEU A 111 14.90 -5.17 1.54
C LEU A 111 16.03 -4.37 0.93
N SER A 112 16.54 -3.39 1.65
CA SER A 112 17.68 -2.63 1.21
C SER A 112 18.94 -3.43 1.51
N ASP A 113 19.86 -3.44 0.58
CA ASP A 113 21.12 -4.12 0.81
C ASP A 113 22.01 -3.35 1.73
N ARG A 114 21.66 -2.12 2.05
CA ARG A 114 22.42 -1.31 2.93
C ARG A 114 21.86 -1.35 4.28
N ALA A 115 22.70 -1.55 5.24
CA ALA A 115 22.32 -1.42 6.61
C ALA A 115 21.88 0.02 6.78
N PRO A 116 20.89 0.24 7.60
CA PRO A 116 20.38 1.58 7.85
C PRO A 116 21.36 2.35 8.66
N GLN A 117 22.51 2.54 8.14
CA GLN A 117 23.50 3.18 8.87
C GLN A 117 23.16 4.57 9.17
N SER A 118 22.41 5.14 8.37
CA SER A 118 22.09 6.49 8.65
C SER A 118 20.93 6.49 9.57
N THR A 119 21.18 6.54 10.78
CA THR A 119 20.14 6.53 11.75
C THR A 119 19.22 7.68 11.59
N GLU A 120 19.74 8.77 11.13
CA GLU A 120 18.90 9.89 10.89
C GLU A 120 17.88 9.57 9.85
N ALA A 121 18.05 8.47 9.20
CA ALA A 121 17.16 8.11 8.14
C ALA A 121 15.92 7.42 8.60
N THR A 122 15.62 7.34 9.81
CA THR A 122 14.45 6.62 10.26
C THR A 122 13.18 7.30 9.83
N ALA A 123 12.34 7.69 10.76
CA ALA A 123 11.07 8.29 10.41
C ALA A 123 11.23 9.51 9.53
N PRO A 124 12.16 10.42 9.83
CA PRO A 124 12.33 11.55 8.93
C PRO A 124 12.71 11.11 7.52
N ALA A 125 13.47 10.03 7.41
CA ALA A 125 13.85 9.55 6.09
C ALA A 125 12.64 9.07 5.30
N TYR A 126 11.71 8.40 5.94
CA TYR A 126 10.50 7.98 5.28
C TYR A 126 9.73 9.18 4.75
N LEU A 127 9.57 10.19 5.58
CA LEU A 127 8.86 11.38 5.18
C LEU A 127 9.60 12.13 4.09
N ALA A 128 10.92 12.20 4.18
CA ALA A 128 11.71 12.87 3.18
C ALA A 128 11.63 12.16 1.84
N VAL A 129 11.72 10.84 1.86
CA VAL A 129 11.60 10.06 0.63
C VAL A 129 10.22 10.23 0.03
N SER A 130 9.20 10.26 0.87
CA SER A 130 7.84 10.46 0.40
C SER A 130 7.71 11.83 -0.26
N ALA A 131 8.31 12.85 0.32
CA ALA A 131 8.26 14.18 -0.26
C ALA A 131 8.99 14.23 -1.59
N VAL A 132 10.14 13.57 -1.68
CA VAL A 132 10.87 13.53 -2.94
C VAL A 132 10.08 12.73 -3.97
N ALA A 133 9.49 11.62 -3.56
CA ALA A 133 8.71 10.79 -4.45
C ALA A 133 7.49 11.53 -4.97
N ASN A 134 6.96 12.46 -4.20
CA ASN A 134 5.83 13.26 -4.65
C ASN A 134 6.16 14.07 -5.89
N GLU A 135 7.39 14.46 -6.05
CA GLU A 135 7.76 15.19 -7.24
C GLU A 135 7.86 14.31 -8.45
N ARG A 136 8.16 13.03 -8.23
CA ARG A 136 8.28 12.08 -9.32
C ARG A 136 7.24 10.99 -9.24
N GLY A 137 6.46 11.01 -8.18
CA GLY A 137 5.43 10.02 -8.00
C GLY A 137 4.31 10.24 -8.99
N GLN A 138 3.50 9.23 -9.11
CA GLN A 138 2.38 9.28 -10.03
C GLN A 138 1.10 9.40 -9.24
N HIS A 139 0.24 10.27 -9.72
CA HIS A 139 -1.05 10.48 -9.09
C HIS A 139 -2.12 10.02 -10.07
N ILE A 140 -2.96 9.10 -9.62
CA ILE A 140 -3.99 8.51 -10.46
C ILE A 140 -5.34 8.74 -9.80
N GLU A 141 -6.28 9.27 -10.57
CA GLU A 141 -7.63 9.54 -10.08
C GLU A 141 -8.63 8.70 -10.85
N GLY A 142 -9.57 8.13 -10.12
CA GLY A 142 -10.62 7.32 -10.72
C GLY A 142 -11.90 8.07 -10.96
#